data_ec85d2896ee3aad066e19ee38645a19d
#
_entry.id   ec85d2896ee3aad066e19ee38645a19d
#
_cell.length_a   1.000
_cell.length_b   1.000
_cell.length_c   1.000
_cell.angle_alpha   90.00
_cell.angle_beta   90.00
_cell.angle_gamma   90.00
#
_symmetry.space_group_name_H-M   'P 1'
#
loop_
_entity.id
_entity.type
_entity.pdbx_description
1 polymer ?
#
loop_
_entity_poly.entity_id
_entity_poly.type
_entity_poly.pdbx_seq_one_letter_code
_entity_poly.pdbx_strand_id
1 'polypeptide(L)' 'MTCRQLGGPCDEKFQAENWDDMVQKMYKHVTDNHPETAKEMEEMYNKDPQKWGTEMKAKWEATSSD' A
#
# COMPACT_ATOMS: atom_id res chain seq x y z
N MET A 1 8.26 1.92 -2.96
CA MET A 1 7.36 2.12 -1.81
C MET A 1 7.58 1.03 -0.78
N THR A 2 7.46 1.36 0.48
CA THR A 2 7.68 0.38 1.56
C THR A 2 6.40 0.13 2.33
N CYS A 3 6.36 -1.00 3.03
CA CYS A 3 5.25 -1.33 3.92
C CYS A 3 5.03 -0.25 4.97
N ARG A 4 6.10 0.34 5.47
CA ARG A 4 6.00 1.41 6.47
C ARG A 4 5.24 2.62 5.94
N GLN A 5 5.36 2.94 4.68
CA GLN A 5 4.64 4.05 4.07
C GLN A 5 3.14 3.81 3.99
N LEU A 6 2.74 2.54 4.04
CA LEU A 6 1.32 2.17 4.12
C LEU A 6 0.78 2.20 5.55
N GLY A 7 1.65 2.35 6.53
CA GLY A 7 1.29 2.23 7.92
C GLY A 7 1.55 0.86 8.51
N GLY A 8 2.23 -0.01 7.79
CA GLY A 8 2.60 -1.33 8.28
C GLY A 8 3.81 -1.30 9.20
N PRO A 9 4.04 -2.35 9.97
CA PRO A 9 5.11 -2.40 10.96
C PRO A 9 6.47 -2.85 10.45
N CYS A 10 6.62 -3.10 9.15
CA CYS A 10 7.87 -3.59 8.60
C CYS A 10 8.41 -2.67 7.52
N ASP A 11 9.65 -2.95 7.06
CA ASP A 11 10.32 -2.15 6.05
C ASP A 11 10.40 -2.86 4.69
N GLU A 12 9.48 -3.78 4.43
CA GLU A 12 9.46 -4.49 3.16
C GLU A 12 9.31 -3.52 1.99
N LYS A 13 10.16 -3.67 0.99
CA LYS A 13 10.12 -2.82 -0.20
C LYS A 13 9.33 -3.48 -1.30
N PHE A 14 8.55 -2.69 -2.00
CA PHE A 14 7.75 -3.15 -3.13
C PHE A 14 8.14 -2.40 -4.39
N GLN A 15 8.22 -3.13 -5.49
CA GLN A 15 8.46 -2.54 -6.81
C GLN A 15 7.42 -3.09 -7.78
N ALA A 16 6.88 -2.22 -8.61
CA ALA A 16 5.90 -2.61 -9.62
C ALA A 16 5.97 -1.63 -10.78
N GLU A 17 5.57 -2.09 -11.95
CA GLU A 17 5.58 -1.26 -13.15
C GLU A 17 4.41 -0.27 -13.16
N ASN A 18 3.32 -0.62 -12.48
CA ASN A 18 2.14 0.23 -12.43
C ASN A 18 1.51 0.19 -11.05
N TRP A 19 0.56 1.09 -10.84
CA TRP A 19 -0.08 1.24 -9.54
C TRP A 19 -0.95 0.03 -9.17
N ASP A 20 -1.64 -0.55 -10.14
CA ASP A 20 -2.48 -1.72 -9.88
C ASP A 20 -1.67 -2.90 -9.34
N ASP A 21 -0.53 -3.17 -9.97
CA ASP A 21 0.36 -4.22 -9.49
C ASP A 21 0.91 -3.91 -8.12
N MET A 22 1.25 -2.64 -7.87
CA MET A 22 1.74 -2.21 -6.57
C MET A 22 0.71 -2.48 -5.48
N VAL A 23 -0.54 -2.11 -5.72
CA VAL A 23 -1.62 -2.32 -4.76
C VAL A 23 -1.80 -3.81 -4.45
N GLN A 24 -1.77 -4.65 -5.48
CA GLN A 24 -1.92 -6.09 -5.28
C GLN A 24 -0.79 -6.66 -4.44
N LYS A 25 0.44 -6.27 -4.73
CA LYS A 25 1.59 -6.73 -3.96
C LYS A 25 1.51 -6.30 -2.50
N MET A 26 1.16 -5.04 -2.27
CA MET A 26 1.04 -4.53 -0.90
C MET A 26 -0.08 -5.20 -0.14
N TYR A 27 -1.23 -5.37 -0.77
CA TYR A 27 -2.37 -6.01 -0.14
C TYR A 27 -2.06 -7.46 0.24
N LYS A 28 -1.43 -8.20 -0.68
CA LYS A 28 -1.04 -9.57 -0.41
C LYS A 28 -0.06 -9.64 0.76
N HIS A 29 0.93 -8.76 0.77
CA HIS A 29 1.93 -8.74 1.83
C HIS A 29 1.29 -8.50 3.20
N VAL A 30 0.45 -7.47 3.31
CA VAL A 30 -0.16 -7.15 4.60
C VAL A 30 -1.18 -8.21 5.01
N THR A 31 -1.88 -8.81 4.05
CA THR A 31 -2.82 -9.89 4.35
C THR A 31 -2.10 -11.10 4.94
N ASP A 32 -0.92 -11.43 4.41
CA ASP A 32 -0.17 -12.59 4.86
C ASP A 32 0.63 -12.33 6.14
N ASN A 33 1.17 -11.12 6.28
CA ASN A 33 2.11 -10.81 7.36
C ASN A 33 1.56 -9.87 8.42
N HIS A 34 0.62 -9.00 8.03
CA HIS A 34 0.08 -7.96 8.90
C HIS A 34 -1.43 -7.87 8.73
N PRO A 35 -2.18 -8.89 9.17
CA PRO A 35 -3.62 -8.92 8.92
C PRO A 35 -4.38 -7.73 9.53
N GLU A 36 -3.89 -7.19 10.61
CA GLU A 36 -4.51 -6.00 11.19
C GLU A 36 -4.35 -4.78 10.29
N THR A 37 -3.18 -4.62 9.70
CA THR A 37 -2.93 -3.55 8.73
C THR A 37 -3.78 -3.73 7.48
N ALA A 38 -3.90 -4.98 7.01
CA ALA A 38 -4.74 -5.29 5.87
C ALA A 38 -6.19 -4.89 6.12
N LYS A 39 -6.67 -5.15 7.32
CA LYS A 39 -8.04 -4.80 7.70
C LYS A 39 -8.24 -3.30 7.70
N GLU A 40 -7.28 -2.55 8.24
CA GLU A 40 -7.34 -1.09 8.24
C GLU A 40 -7.32 -0.52 6.82
N MET A 41 -6.47 -1.07 5.97
CA MET A 41 -6.41 -0.66 4.56
C MET A 41 -7.74 -0.92 3.86
N GLU A 42 -8.33 -2.08 4.10
CA GLU A 42 -9.60 -2.45 3.50
C GLU A 42 -10.71 -1.51 3.96
N GLU A 43 -10.75 -1.18 5.23
CA GLU A 43 -11.74 -0.24 5.76
C GLU A 43 -11.60 1.14 5.12
N MET A 44 -10.38 1.64 5.01
CA MET A 44 -10.12 2.93 4.37
C MET A 44 -10.51 2.91 2.90
N TYR A 45 -10.18 1.82 2.21
CA TYR A 45 -10.50 1.65 0.81
C TYR A 45 -12.02 1.61 0.59
N ASN A 46 -12.74 0.89 1.44
CA ASN A 46 -14.20 0.81 1.33
C ASN A 46 -14.89 2.13 1.66
N LYS A 47 -14.28 2.89 2.55
CA LYS A 47 -14.86 4.16 3.00
C LYS A 47 -14.65 5.26 1.95
N ASP A 48 -13.46 5.36 1.39
CA ASP A 48 -13.13 6.35 0.38
C ASP A 48 -12.02 5.84 -0.53
N PRO A 49 -12.37 5.01 -1.53
CA PRO A 49 -11.36 4.39 -2.39
C PRO A 49 -10.55 5.39 -3.19
N GLN A 50 -11.16 6.50 -3.61
CA GLN A 50 -10.44 7.50 -4.39
C GLN A 50 -9.39 8.21 -3.53
N LYS A 51 -9.76 8.59 -2.33
CA LYS A 51 -8.84 9.29 -1.43
C LYS A 51 -7.67 8.38 -1.06
N TRP A 52 -7.97 7.14 -0.69
CA TRP A 52 -6.92 6.19 -0.34
C TRP A 52 -5.96 5.98 -1.51
N GLY A 53 -6.50 5.74 -2.69
CA GLY A 53 -5.68 5.52 -3.88
C GLY A 53 -4.84 6.72 -4.24
N THR A 54 -5.41 7.92 -4.18
CA THR A 54 -4.70 9.15 -4.50
C THR A 54 -3.55 9.39 -3.53
N GLU A 55 -3.79 9.24 -2.24
CA GLU A 55 -2.76 9.46 -1.23
C GLU A 55 -1.64 8.44 -1.33
N MET A 56 -1.98 7.17 -1.50
CA MET A 56 -0.98 6.11 -1.58
C MET A 56 -0.19 6.19 -2.88
N LYS A 57 -0.86 6.52 -3.98
CA LYS A 57 -0.18 6.69 -5.26
C LYS A 57 0.81 7.86 -5.21
N ALA A 58 0.43 8.94 -4.56
CA ALA A 58 1.32 10.09 -4.40
C ALA A 58 2.58 9.70 -3.63
N LYS A 59 2.44 8.90 -2.59
CA LYS A 59 3.57 8.39 -1.83
C LYS A 59 4.45 7.50 -2.69
N TRP A 60 3.83 6.63 -3.50
CA TRP A 60 4.56 5.75 -4.39
C TRP A 60 5.34 6.56 -5.44
N GLU A 61 4.72 7.55 -6.04
CA GLU A 61 5.37 8.40 -7.04
C GLU A 61 6.54 9.18 -6.43
N ALA A 62 6.39 9.65 -5.21
CA ALA A 62 7.46 10.36 -4.52
C ALA A 62 8.65 9.45 -4.20
N THR A 63 8.42 8.14 -4.11
CA THR A 63 9.46 7.16 -3.77
C THR A 63 9.96 6.41 -4.99
N SER A 64 9.30 6.53 -6.13
CA SER A 64 9.53 5.69 -7.31
C SER A 64 10.85 5.95 -8.02
N SER A 65 11.59 6.95 -7.61
CA SER A 65 12.88 7.25 -8.21
C SER A 65 13.93 6.17 -7.95
N ASP A 66 13.60 5.24 -7.11
CA ASP A 66 14.45 4.10 -6.83
C ASP A 66 14.10 2.96 -7.77
#